data_8ca46e77ed8f94c9469ac735d5ad940d
#
_entry.id   8ca46e77ed8f94c9469ac735d5ad940d
#
_cell.length_a   1.000
_cell.length_b   1.000
_cell.length_c   1.000
_cell.angle_alpha   90.00
_cell.angle_beta   90.00
_cell.angle_gamma   90.00
#
_symmetry.space_group_name_H-M   'P 1'
#
loop_
_entity.id
_entity.type
_entity.pdbx_description
1 polymer ?
#
loop_
_entity_poly.entity_id
_entity_poly.type
_entity_poly.pdbx_seq_one_letter_code
_entity_poly.pdbx_strand_id
1 'polypeptide(L)'
;MGSSGVGCCLRLREMLSSLSPKERQVASFVLECPEKVVNMTIEEIATQSGTSASAVVRLCKSMGYSGYKELCRMLSSDLTARSHAISYQEITPGDQSDVVFRNICLSNMKAIENTMNMLDTEKFEQAVQLLCKAKRVDFYGVGTSALVALDAHNKFLRTGKIVMANADYHVQLLSAASLKKNDVAVLISYSGETYDIIRMASLVKRTGCKLIAITSYTKNSLSKFADVILYTVSAETMIRSG
;
A
#
# COMPACT_ATOMS: atom_id res chain seq x y z
N MET A 1 0.78 10.84 18.03
CA MET A 1 0.01 11.86 17.30
C MET A 1 -0.61 11.16 16.11
N GLY A 2 -1.92 11.22 15.98
CA GLY A 2 -2.68 10.25 15.21
C GLY A 2 -2.49 10.32 13.70
N SER A 3 -2.43 9.18 13.06
CA SER A 3 -2.54 8.98 11.62
C SER A 3 -3.97 9.34 11.17
N SER A 4 -4.24 10.62 10.99
CA SER A 4 -5.47 11.10 10.38
C SER A 4 -5.37 10.97 8.87
N GLY A 5 -6.22 10.16 8.25
CA GLY A 5 -6.46 10.22 6.83
C GLY A 5 -6.71 8.93 6.07
N VAL A 6 -6.46 7.76 6.65
CA VAL A 6 -6.66 6.51 5.90
C VAL A 6 -7.97 5.87 6.30
N GLY A 7 -8.82 5.58 5.32
CA GLY A 7 -10.06 4.87 5.53
C GLY A 7 -9.87 3.56 6.28
N CYS A 8 -10.52 3.41 7.44
CA CYS A 8 -10.44 2.23 8.30
C CYS A 8 -10.80 0.96 7.55
N CYS A 9 -11.87 1.00 6.74
CA CYS A 9 -12.30 -0.13 5.91
C CYS A 9 -11.28 -0.50 4.85
N LEU A 10 -10.57 0.48 4.29
CA LEU A 10 -9.53 0.22 3.30
C LEU A 10 -8.34 -0.50 3.94
N ARG A 11 -7.84 0.00 5.07
CA ARG A 11 -6.77 -0.67 5.83
C ARG A 11 -7.15 -2.11 6.19
N LEU A 12 -8.39 -2.34 6.64
CA LEU A 12 -8.87 -3.67 6.96
C LEU A 12 -8.81 -4.62 5.77
N ARG A 13 -9.26 -4.19 4.58
CA ARG A 13 -9.24 -4.99 3.35
C ARG A 13 -7.82 -5.38 2.97
N GLU A 14 -6.92 -4.42 2.93
CA GLU A 14 -5.51 -4.65 2.57
C GLU A 14 -4.80 -5.58 3.57
N MET A 15 -5.18 -5.54 4.85
CA MET A 15 -4.56 -6.35 5.88
C MET A 15 -5.15 -7.76 6.02
N LEU A 16 -6.28 -8.09 5.40
CA LEU A 16 -7.01 -9.36 5.62
C LEU A 16 -6.11 -10.59 5.47
N SER A 17 -5.25 -10.62 4.45
CA SER A 17 -4.36 -11.76 4.18
C SER A 17 -3.27 -11.94 5.24
N SER A 18 -2.89 -10.87 5.93
CA SER A 18 -1.82 -10.87 6.94
C SER A 18 -2.31 -11.07 8.38
N LEU A 19 -3.64 -11.03 8.61
CA LEU A 19 -4.24 -11.18 9.92
C LEU A 19 -4.29 -12.65 10.37
N SER A 20 -4.19 -12.89 11.68
CA SER A 20 -4.45 -14.20 12.26
C SER A 20 -5.90 -14.66 12.00
N PRO A 21 -6.22 -15.97 12.05
CA PRO A 21 -7.57 -16.46 11.73
C PRO A 21 -8.68 -15.78 12.54
N LYS A 22 -8.46 -15.51 13.83
CA LYS A 22 -9.45 -14.85 14.70
C LYS A 22 -9.57 -13.34 14.42
N GLU A 23 -8.47 -12.66 14.15
CA GLU A 23 -8.49 -11.25 13.75
C GLU A 23 -9.18 -11.09 12.39
N ARG A 24 -8.95 -12.02 11.46
CA ARG A 24 -9.60 -12.03 10.14
C ARG A 24 -11.11 -12.19 10.25
N GLN A 25 -11.61 -13.07 11.16
CA GLN A 25 -13.04 -13.19 11.42
C GLN A 25 -13.66 -11.87 11.90
N VAL A 26 -13.01 -11.17 12.83
CA VAL A 26 -13.47 -9.85 13.28
C VAL A 26 -13.42 -8.84 12.13
N ALA A 27 -12.33 -8.80 11.37
CA ALA A 27 -12.15 -7.88 10.26
C ALA A 27 -13.21 -8.07 9.16
N SER A 28 -13.51 -9.33 8.80
CA SER A 28 -14.58 -9.66 7.84
C SER A 28 -15.94 -9.17 8.33
N PHE A 29 -16.28 -9.42 9.59
CA PHE A 29 -17.53 -8.92 10.18
C PHE A 29 -17.62 -7.38 10.15
N VAL A 30 -16.53 -6.68 10.50
CA VAL A 30 -16.47 -5.21 10.43
C VAL A 30 -16.67 -4.71 9.00
N LEU A 31 -16.11 -5.40 7.99
CA LEU A 31 -16.23 -5.02 6.59
C LEU A 31 -17.62 -5.29 6.00
N GLU A 32 -18.30 -6.34 6.48
CA GLU A 32 -19.66 -6.71 6.04
C GLU A 32 -20.72 -5.73 6.55
N CYS A 33 -20.59 -5.26 7.78
CA CYS A 33 -21.60 -4.39 8.40
C CYS A 33 -20.99 -3.22 9.19
N PRO A 34 -20.20 -2.35 8.54
CA PRO A 34 -19.49 -1.27 9.21
C PRO A 34 -20.43 -0.28 9.92
N GLU A 35 -21.61 -0.03 9.35
CA GLU A 35 -22.62 0.88 9.92
C GLU A 35 -23.20 0.37 11.25
N LYS A 36 -23.29 -0.95 11.44
CA LYS A 36 -23.72 -1.55 12.70
C LYS A 36 -22.62 -1.49 13.73
N VAL A 37 -21.40 -1.82 13.31
CA VAL A 37 -20.22 -1.94 14.18
C VAL A 37 -19.92 -0.64 14.94
N VAL A 38 -20.13 0.54 14.35
CA VAL A 38 -19.87 1.84 15.02
C VAL A 38 -20.76 2.05 16.27
N ASN A 39 -21.88 1.37 16.36
CA ASN A 39 -22.84 1.47 17.46
C ASN A 39 -22.81 0.27 18.41
N MET A 40 -21.92 -0.70 18.17
CA MET A 40 -21.82 -1.93 18.99
C MET A 40 -20.77 -1.78 20.08
N THR A 41 -20.93 -2.57 21.12
CA THR A 41 -19.90 -2.78 22.15
C THR A 41 -18.87 -3.81 21.68
N ILE A 42 -17.72 -3.86 22.33
CA ILE A 42 -16.67 -4.84 22.00
C ILE A 42 -17.15 -6.29 22.21
N GLU A 43 -18.00 -6.52 23.22
CA GLU A 43 -18.60 -7.80 23.54
C GLU A 43 -19.59 -8.25 22.46
N GLU A 44 -20.41 -7.34 21.94
CA GLU A 44 -21.35 -7.62 20.85
C GLU A 44 -20.62 -8.00 19.56
N ILE A 45 -19.55 -7.28 19.23
CA ILE A 45 -18.72 -7.63 18.05
C ILE A 45 -18.07 -8.98 18.24
N ALA A 46 -17.49 -9.25 19.42
CA ALA A 46 -16.86 -10.52 19.71
C ALA A 46 -17.86 -11.67 19.53
N THR A 47 -19.08 -11.51 20.04
CA THR A 47 -20.15 -12.49 19.93
C THR A 47 -20.58 -12.70 18.48
N GLN A 48 -20.86 -11.62 17.75
CA GLN A 48 -21.39 -11.71 16.39
C GLN A 48 -20.33 -12.18 15.36
N SER A 49 -19.06 -11.88 15.61
CA SER A 49 -17.96 -12.39 14.77
C SER A 49 -17.50 -13.80 15.15
N GLY A 50 -18.10 -14.44 16.16
CA GLY A 50 -17.68 -15.76 16.65
C GLY A 50 -16.27 -15.79 17.24
N THR A 51 -15.88 -14.69 17.90
CA THR A 51 -14.53 -14.50 18.46
C THR A 51 -14.58 -14.08 19.93
N SER A 52 -13.51 -13.51 20.46
CA SER A 52 -13.41 -12.96 21.80
C SER A 52 -13.10 -11.47 21.79
N ALA A 53 -13.46 -10.75 22.85
CA ALA A 53 -13.10 -9.34 23.02
C ALA A 53 -11.58 -9.10 22.87
N SER A 54 -10.76 -10.05 23.31
CA SER A 54 -9.30 -9.98 23.14
C SER A 54 -8.88 -10.06 21.65
N ALA A 55 -9.62 -10.79 20.81
CA ALA A 55 -9.36 -10.83 19.36
C ALA A 55 -9.68 -9.48 18.71
N VAL A 56 -10.76 -8.81 19.13
CA VAL A 56 -11.11 -7.45 18.67
C VAL A 56 -10.02 -6.46 19.07
N VAL A 57 -9.53 -6.51 20.32
CA VAL A 57 -8.43 -5.64 20.77
C VAL A 57 -7.15 -5.89 19.98
N ARG A 58 -6.79 -7.16 19.70
CA ARG A 58 -5.62 -7.50 18.88
C ARG A 58 -5.76 -6.94 17.47
N LEU A 59 -6.93 -7.07 16.83
CA LEU A 59 -7.18 -6.46 15.52
C LEU A 59 -6.93 -4.95 15.56
N CYS A 60 -7.46 -4.25 16.56
CA CYS A 60 -7.21 -2.81 16.71
C CYS A 60 -5.71 -2.49 16.79
N LYS A 61 -4.96 -3.29 17.56
CA LYS A 61 -3.50 -3.13 17.70
C LYS A 61 -2.76 -3.43 16.38
N SER A 62 -3.16 -4.49 15.66
CA SER A 62 -2.59 -4.82 14.34
C SER A 62 -2.83 -3.71 13.32
N MET A 63 -3.93 -2.98 13.44
CA MET A 63 -4.23 -1.78 12.64
C MET A 63 -3.50 -0.52 13.12
N GLY A 64 -2.74 -0.58 14.20
CA GLY A 64 -2.04 0.59 14.77
C GLY A 64 -2.93 1.49 15.61
N TYR A 65 -4.16 1.07 15.96
CA TYR A 65 -5.05 1.84 16.82
C TYR A 65 -4.79 1.59 18.31
N SER A 66 -5.04 2.60 19.13
CA SER A 66 -4.92 2.51 20.59
C SER A 66 -5.93 1.53 21.21
N GLY A 67 -7.07 1.32 20.56
CA GLY A 67 -8.10 0.39 20.99
C GLY A 67 -9.40 0.52 20.20
N TYR A 68 -10.46 -0.16 20.70
CA TYR A 68 -11.74 -0.27 20.02
C TYR A 68 -12.45 1.09 19.78
N LYS A 69 -12.38 2.02 20.73
CA LYS A 69 -12.98 3.36 20.57
C LYS A 69 -12.39 4.11 19.39
N GLU A 70 -11.10 3.96 19.15
CA GLU A 70 -10.43 4.58 18.02
C GLU A 70 -10.84 3.91 16.70
N LEU A 71 -10.97 2.59 16.66
CA LEU A 71 -11.52 1.86 15.52
C LEU A 71 -12.90 2.40 15.15
N CYS A 72 -13.83 2.52 16.11
CA CYS A 72 -15.17 3.05 15.86
C CYS A 72 -15.15 4.49 15.33
N ARG A 73 -14.31 5.34 15.91
CA ARG A 73 -14.17 6.74 15.45
C ARG A 73 -13.69 6.80 14.00
N MET A 74 -12.69 6.00 13.63
CA MET A 74 -12.16 5.94 12.27
C MET A 74 -13.19 5.35 11.29
N LEU A 75 -13.95 4.34 11.74
CA LEU A 75 -15.00 3.72 10.95
C LEU A 75 -16.16 4.71 10.69
N SER A 76 -16.57 5.48 11.69
CA SER A 76 -17.58 6.55 11.53
C SER A 76 -17.13 7.61 10.54
N SER A 77 -15.87 8.02 10.57
CA SER A 77 -15.29 8.96 9.60
C SER A 77 -15.37 8.41 8.18
N ASP A 78 -15.08 7.12 8.00
CA ASP A 78 -15.18 6.44 6.70
C ASP A 78 -16.61 6.41 6.15
N LEU A 79 -17.58 6.12 7.02
CA LEU A 79 -19.00 6.05 6.63
C LEU A 79 -19.53 7.41 6.18
N THR A 80 -19.11 8.49 6.84
CA THR A 80 -19.47 9.86 6.44
C THR A 80 -18.86 10.22 5.09
N ALA A 81 -17.61 9.83 4.84
CA ALA A 81 -16.96 10.05 3.55
C ALA A 81 -17.58 9.21 2.41
N ARG A 82 -18.15 8.03 2.71
CA ARG A 82 -18.80 7.14 1.73
C ARG A 82 -20.10 7.69 1.15
N SER A 83 -20.80 8.57 1.85
CA SER A 83 -22.06 9.17 1.35
C SER A 83 -21.91 9.97 0.05
N HIS A 84 -20.67 10.27 -0.36
CA HIS A 84 -20.34 10.96 -1.61
C HIS A 84 -19.53 10.08 -2.59
N ALA A 85 -19.39 8.78 -2.31
CA ALA A 85 -18.57 7.91 -3.14
C ALA A 85 -19.33 7.42 -4.38
N ILE A 86 -18.74 7.64 -5.55
CA ILE A 86 -19.16 7.07 -6.83
C ILE A 86 -19.10 5.53 -6.72
N SER A 87 -20.26 4.86 -6.96
CA SER A 87 -20.36 3.40 -6.88
C SER A 87 -19.58 2.75 -8.03
N TYR A 88 -18.57 1.95 -7.68
CA TYR A 88 -17.88 1.06 -8.60
C TYR A 88 -18.59 -0.29 -8.64
N GLN A 89 -18.89 -0.80 -9.83
CA GLN A 89 -19.37 -2.15 -10.04
C GLN A 89 -18.26 -3.04 -10.62
N GLU A 90 -18.23 -4.28 -10.17
CA GLU A 90 -17.27 -5.25 -10.69
C GLU A 90 -17.57 -5.57 -12.16
N ILE A 91 -16.53 -5.61 -13.00
CA ILE A 91 -16.69 -5.91 -14.44
C ILE A 91 -16.96 -7.40 -14.58
N THR A 92 -18.04 -7.73 -15.29
CA THR A 92 -18.47 -9.10 -15.55
C THR A 92 -18.41 -9.45 -17.03
N PRO A 93 -18.19 -10.74 -17.39
CA PRO A 93 -18.29 -11.16 -18.77
C PRO A 93 -19.70 -10.88 -19.35
N GLY A 94 -19.74 -10.15 -20.46
CA GLY A 94 -20.99 -9.75 -21.10
C GLY A 94 -21.40 -8.29 -20.87
N ASP A 95 -20.67 -7.55 -20.04
CA ASP A 95 -20.90 -6.11 -19.88
C ASP A 95 -20.69 -5.36 -21.21
N GLN A 96 -21.50 -4.33 -21.44
CA GLN A 96 -21.33 -3.46 -22.60
C GLN A 96 -20.02 -2.66 -22.50
N SER A 97 -19.42 -2.33 -23.63
CA SER A 97 -18.10 -1.69 -23.69
C SER A 97 -18.05 -0.34 -22.97
N ASP A 98 -19.11 0.44 -23.00
CA ASP A 98 -19.23 1.72 -22.30
C ASP A 98 -19.28 1.54 -20.78
N VAL A 99 -19.96 0.49 -20.29
CA VAL A 99 -20.00 0.09 -18.87
C VAL A 99 -18.60 -0.33 -18.42
N VAL A 100 -17.93 -1.19 -19.20
CA VAL A 100 -16.55 -1.61 -18.93
C VAL A 100 -15.61 -0.40 -18.85
N PHE A 101 -15.66 0.49 -19.85
CA PHE A 101 -14.85 1.70 -19.86
C PHE A 101 -15.08 2.58 -18.62
N ARG A 102 -16.34 2.84 -18.30
CA ARG A 102 -16.72 3.63 -17.12
C ARG A 102 -16.20 3.00 -15.83
N ASN A 103 -16.38 1.70 -15.65
CA ASN A 103 -15.94 0.98 -14.46
C ASN A 103 -14.42 0.97 -14.31
N ILE A 104 -13.66 0.87 -15.41
CA ILE A 104 -12.21 1.01 -15.40
C ILE A 104 -11.80 2.42 -14.93
N CYS A 105 -12.42 3.46 -15.49
CA CYS A 105 -12.13 4.84 -15.08
C CYS A 105 -12.44 5.06 -13.59
N LEU A 106 -13.60 4.62 -13.11
CA LEU A 106 -13.99 4.75 -11.72
C LEU A 106 -13.05 3.97 -10.77
N SER A 107 -12.64 2.77 -11.16
CA SER A 107 -11.67 1.97 -10.41
C SER A 107 -10.32 2.68 -10.29
N ASN A 108 -9.82 3.27 -11.38
CA ASN A 108 -8.59 4.05 -11.37
C ASN A 108 -8.69 5.29 -10.48
N MET A 109 -9.78 6.05 -10.62
CA MET A 109 -10.03 7.22 -9.77
C MET A 109 -10.04 6.83 -8.29
N LYS A 110 -10.71 5.70 -7.97
CA LYS A 110 -10.77 5.20 -6.59
C LYS A 110 -9.43 4.73 -6.06
N ALA A 111 -8.61 4.08 -6.88
CA ALA A 111 -7.25 3.69 -6.51
C ALA A 111 -6.36 4.90 -6.18
N ILE A 112 -6.46 5.97 -6.97
CA ILE A 112 -5.75 7.24 -6.72
C ILE A 112 -6.25 7.89 -5.43
N GLU A 113 -7.58 8.02 -5.25
CA GLU A 113 -8.19 8.58 -4.04
C GLU A 113 -7.77 7.80 -2.80
N ASN A 114 -7.82 6.47 -2.86
CA ASN A 114 -7.43 5.61 -1.77
C ASN A 114 -5.93 5.76 -1.44
N THR A 115 -5.06 5.84 -2.45
CA THR A 115 -3.62 6.07 -2.25
C THR A 115 -3.37 7.42 -1.60
N MET A 116 -4.07 8.48 -2.04
CA MET A 116 -3.99 9.82 -1.45
C MET A 116 -4.43 9.80 0.03
N ASN A 117 -5.51 9.10 0.34
CA ASN A 117 -6.01 8.98 1.71
C ASN A 117 -5.10 8.13 2.62
N MET A 118 -4.24 7.29 2.04
CA MET A 118 -3.25 6.48 2.78
C MET A 118 -1.91 7.18 2.96
N LEU A 119 -1.71 8.34 2.34
CA LEU A 119 -0.43 9.02 2.35
C LEU A 119 -0.05 9.46 3.78
N ASP A 120 1.06 8.93 4.27
CA ASP A 120 1.74 9.45 5.45
C ASP A 120 2.61 10.63 5.03
N THR A 121 2.16 11.84 5.37
CA THR A 121 2.80 13.09 4.96
C THR A 121 4.24 13.19 5.46
N GLU A 122 4.54 12.69 6.67
CA GLU A 122 5.90 12.72 7.23
C GLU A 122 6.83 11.77 6.44
N LYS A 123 6.35 10.58 6.11
CA LYS A 123 7.10 9.61 5.29
C LYS A 123 7.30 10.11 3.86
N PHE A 124 6.28 10.74 3.30
CA PHE A 124 6.39 11.34 1.97
C PHE A 124 7.44 12.45 1.95
N GLU A 125 7.42 13.35 2.93
CA GLU A 125 8.42 14.42 3.05
C GLU A 125 9.83 13.84 3.26
N GLN A 126 9.99 12.79 4.08
CA GLN A 126 11.26 12.08 4.23
C GLN A 126 11.77 11.52 2.89
N ALA A 127 10.88 10.90 2.09
CA ALA A 127 11.23 10.39 0.76
C ALA A 127 11.69 11.52 -0.17
N VAL A 128 10.94 12.63 -0.21
CA VAL A 128 11.29 13.82 -1.01
C VAL A 128 12.68 14.35 -0.63
N GLN A 129 12.96 14.50 0.66
CA GLN A 129 14.26 14.98 1.14
C GLN A 129 15.41 14.04 0.77
N LEU A 130 15.21 12.72 0.87
CA LEU A 130 16.19 11.73 0.43
C LEU A 130 16.47 11.87 -1.07
N LEU A 131 15.42 11.92 -1.89
CA LEU A 131 15.54 12.08 -3.34
C LEU A 131 16.20 13.40 -3.72
N CYS A 132 15.87 14.50 -3.05
CA CYS A 132 16.49 15.80 -3.30
C CYS A 132 17.98 15.82 -2.98
N LYS A 133 18.41 15.18 -1.91
CA LYS A 133 19.82 15.14 -1.45
C LYS A 133 20.67 14.10 -2.18
N ALA A 134 20.04 13.11 -2.82
CA ALA A 134 20.72 12.03 -3.51
C ALA A 134 21.62 12.55 -4.67
N LYS A 135 22.81 11.98 -4.80
CA LYS A 135 23.67 12.19 -5.98
C LYS A 135 23.17 11.39 -7.18
N ARG A 136 22.65 10.20 -6.93
CA ARG A 136 22.10 9.27 -7.90
C ARG A 136 20.84 8.63 -7.34
N VAL A 137 19.84 8.41 -8.21
CA VAL A 137 18.58 7.73 -7.85
C VAL A 137 18.37 6.57 -8.82
N ASP A 138 18.30 5.36 -8.29
CA ASP A 138 18.00 4.16 -9.08
C ASP A 138 16.59 3.67 -8.77
N PHE A 139 15.84 3.36 -9.82
CA PHE A 139 14.50 2.77 -9.72
C PHE A 139 14.54 1.29 -10.14
N TYR A 140 14.01 0.42 -9.29
CA TYR A 140 13.99 -1.03 -9.49
C TYR A 140 12.59 -1.59 -9.40
N GLY A 141 12.27 -2.50 -10.30
CA GLY A 141 11.01 -3.22 -10.36
C GLY A 141 11.13 -4.43 -11.26
N VAL A 142 10.22 -5.40 -11.15
CA VAL A 142 10.17 -6.61 -11.98
C VAL A 142 8.78 -6.71 -12.62
N GLY A 143 8.70 -7.21 -13.85
CA GLY A 143 7.44 -7.30 -14.59
C GLY A 143 6.82 -5.92 -14.84
N THR A 144 5.55 -5.75 -14.54
CA THR A 144 4.83 -4.48 -14.70
C THR A 144 5.43 -3.36 -13.85
N SER A 145 5.95 -3.68 -12.66
CA SER A 145 6.64 -2.69 -11.81
C SER A 145 7.93 -2.16 -12.44
N ALA A 146 8.57 -2.91 -13.36
CA ALA A 146 9.71 -2.40 -14.12
C ALA A 146 9.29 -1.27 -15.08
N LEU A 147 8.08 -1.33 -15.65
CA LEU A 147 7.54 -0.26 -16.51
C LEU A 147 7.32 1.02 -15.70
N VAL A 148 6.84 0.89 -14.47
CA VAL A 148 6.69 2.03 -13.54
C VAL A 148 8.07 2.62 -13.18
N ALA A 149 9.07 1.77 -12.95
CA ALA A 149 10.44 2.20 -12.70
C ALA A 149 11.03 2.97 -13.89
N LEU A 150 10.80 2.50 -15.13
CA LEU A 150 11.22 3.18 -16.35
C LEU A 150 10.49 4.51 -16.57
N ASP A 151 9.19 4.58 -16.26
CA ASP A 151 8.45 5.85 -16.31
C ASP A 151 8.98 6.86 -15.29
N ALA A 152 9.24 6.40 -14.06
CA ALA A 152 9.88 7.22 -13.04
C ALA A 152 11.25 7.74 -13.49
N HIS A 153 12.10 6.87 -14.06
CA HIS A 153 13.38 7.26 -14.63
C HIS A 153 13.21 8.40 -15.65
N ASN A 154 12.33 8.24 -16.64
CA ASN A 154 12.10 9.24 -17.69
C ASN A 154 11.64 10.60 -17.11
N LYS A 155 10.82 10.57 -16.07
CA LYS A 155 10.36 11.79 -15.39
C LYS A 155 11.49 12.45 -14.59
N PHE A 156 12.30 11.66 -13.89
CA PHE A 156 13.39 12.14 -13.05
C PHE A 156 14.59 12.69 -13.86
N LEU A 157 14.82 12.22 -15.09
CA LEU A 157 15.84 12.80 -15.98
C LEU A 157 15.71 14.33 -16.11
N ARG A 158 14.47 14.85 -16.05
CA ARG A 158 14.20 16.30 -16.12
C ARG A 158 14.72 17.08 -14.92
N THR A 159 15.09 16.42 -13.84
CA THR A 159 15.64 17.07 -12.63
C THR A 159 17.14 17.32 -12.72
N GLY A 160 17.81 16.86 -13.79
CA GLY A 160 19.27 16.95 -13.95
C GLY A 160 20.07 15.99 -13.06
N LYS A 161 19.42 15.09 -12.35
CA LYS A 161 20.09 14.08 -11.51
C LYS A 161 20.59 12.89 -12.34
N ILE A 162 21.58 12.18 -11.81
CA ILE A 162 21.94 10.86 -12.34
C ILE A 162 20.83 9.89 -11.91
N VAL A 163 20.18 9.30 -12.91
CA VAL A 163 19.06 8.38 -12.69
C VAL A 163 19.30 7.10 -13.47
N MET A 164 18.95 5.96 -12.90
CA MET A 164 19.05 4.65 -13.53
C MET A 164 17.75 3.87 -13.35
N ALA A 165 17.28 3.22 -14.41
CA ALA A 165 16.33 2.13 -14.40
C ALA A 165 16.59 1.22 -15.61
N ASN A 166 16.26 -0.07 -15.47
CA ASN A 166 16.35 -1.03 -16.56
C ASN A 166 15.28 -2.10 -16.37
N ALA A 167 14.79 -2.68 -17.48
CA ALA A 167 13.85 -3.80 -17.42
C ALA A 167 14.55 -5.16 -17.14
N ASP A 168 15.82 -5.27 -17.52
CA ASP A 168 16.61 -6.48 -17.29
C ASP A 168 17.08 -6.55 -15.84
N TYR A 169 16.72 -7.63 -15.15
CA TYR A 169 17.03 -7.83 -13.74
C TYR A 169 18.54 -7.95 -13.48
N HIS A 170 19.32 -8.54 -14.38
CA HIS A 170 20.77 -8.64 -14.20
C HIS A 170 21.44 -7.27 -14.28
N VAL A 171 20.97 -6.41 -15.19
CA VAL A 171 21.44 -5.03 -15.28
C VAL A 171 21.07 -4.26 -14.02
N GLN A 172 19.85 -4.45 -13.47
CA GLN A 172 19.44 -3.88 -12.19
C GLN A 172 20.38 -4.32 -11.05
N LEU A 173 20.76 -5.61 -10.99
CA LEU A 173 21.69 -6.12 -9.97
C LEU A 173 23.09 -5.47 -10.05
N LEU A 174 23.61 -5.32 -11.27
CA LEU A 174 24.91 -4.65 -11.48
C LEU A 174 24.83 -3.18 -11.04
N SER A 175 23.75 -2.50 -11.37
CA SER A 175 23.48 -1.12 -10.96
C SER A 175 23.40 -1.02 -9.44
N ALA A 176 22.61 -1.88 -8.79
CA ALA A 176 22.43 -1.88 -7.33
C ALA A 176 23.73 -2.14 -6.58
N ALA A 177 24.59 -3.04 -7.09
CA ALA A 177 25.91 -3.31 -6.51
C ALA A 177 26.89 -2.12 -6.56
N SER A 178 26.66 -1.18 -7.48
CA SER A 178 27.49 0.03 -7.67
C SER A 178 27.04 1.23 -6.82
N LEU A 179 25.88 1.15 -6.15
CA LEU A 179 25.33 2.23 -5.31
C LEU A 179 26.23 2.53 -4.12
N LYS A 180 26.17 3.76 -3.66
CA LYS A 180 26.96 4.30 -2.55
C LYS A 180 26.03 4.93 -1.50
N LYS A 181 26.57 5.21 -0.32
CA LYS A 181 25.85 5.77 0.84
C LYS A 181 25.05 7.05 0.53
N ASN A 182 25.49 7.86 -0.44
CA ASN A 182 24.83 9.12 -0.81
C ASN A 182 23.86 8.97 -1.99
N ASP A 183 23.59 7.74 -2.41
CA ASP A 183 22.61 7.42 -3.44
C ASP A 183 21.31 6.95 -2.81
N VAL A 184 20.25 6.91 -3.60
CA VAL A 184 18.94 6.40 -3.17
C VAL A 184 18.46 5.35 -4.14
N ALA A 185 18.02 4.22 -3.62
CA ALA A 185 17.31 3.19 -4.37
C ALA A 185 15.80 3.28 -4.09
N VAL A 186 14.98 3.29 -5.13
CA VAL A 186 13.52 3.19 -5.05
C VAL A 186 13.11 1.82 -5.58
N LEU A 187 12.61 0.96 -4.71
CA LEU A 187 12.15 -0.38 -5.06
C LEU A 187 10.62 -0.41 -5.14
N ILE A 188 10.10 -0.84 -6.28
CA ILE A 188 8.67 -0.86 -6.59
C ILE A 188 8.22 -2.32 -6.66
N SER A 189 7.35 -2.72 -5.74
CA SER A 189 6.73 -4.05 -5.72
C SER A 189 5.41 -3.98 -4.95
N TYR A 190 4.28 -4.18 -5.64
CA TYR A 190 2.96 -4.10 -5.01
C TYR A 190 2.81 -5.13 -3.89
N SER A 191 3.10 -6.40 -4.14
CA SER A 191 3.06 -7.45 -3.11
C SER A 191 4.12 -7.28 -2.01
N GLY A 192 5.25 -6.65 -2.35
CA GLY A 192 6.43 -6.58 -1.47
C GLY A 192 7.06 -7.94 -1.15
N GLU A 193 6.66 -9.02 -1.87
CA GLU A 193 7.12 -10.40 -1.67
C GLU A 193 7.83 -11.00 -2.89
N THR A 194 7.99 -10.23 -3.97
CA THR A 194 8.70 -10.69 -5.17
C THR A 194 10.15 -11.03 -4.82
N TYR A 195 10.55 -12.29 -5.02
CA TYR A 195 11.86 -12.84 -4.63
C TYR A 195 13.03 -11.96 -5.11
N ASP A 196 13.01 -11.58 -6.39
CA ASP A 196 14.05 -10.78 -7.00
C ASP A 196 14.18 -9.38 -6.37
N ILE A 197 13.05 -8.77 -6.01
CA ILE A 197 13.03 -7.47 -5.32
C ILE A 197 13.54 -7.58 -3.89
N ILE A 198 13.23 -8.67 -3.18
CA ILE A 198 13.77 -8.91 -1.84
C ILE A 198 15.30 -9.11 -1.88
N ARG A 199 15.79 -9.88 -2.87
CA ARG A 199 17.24 -10.01 -3.10
C ARG A 199 17.90 -8.67 -3.41
N MET A 200 17.27 -7.87 -4.26
CA MET A 200 17.71 -6.52 -4.59
C MET A 200 17.78 -5.63 -3.35
N ALA A 201 16.72 -5.62 -2.52
CA ALA A 201 16.68 -4.86 -1.28
C ALA A 201 17.82 -5.24 -0.33
N SER A 202 18.10 -6.53 -0.18
CA SER A 202 19.25 -7.02 0.61
C SER A 202 20.59 -6.54 0.06
N LEU A 203 20.76 -6.54 -1.27
CA LEU A 203 21.97 -6.03 -1.93
C LEU A 203 22.14 -4.53 -1.69
N VAL A 204 21.09 -3.73 -1.90
CA VAL A 204 21.07 -2.28 -1.67
C VAL A 204 21.43 -1.95 -0.23
N LYS A 205 20.89 -2.67 0.77
CA LYS A 205 21.23 -2.42 2.19
C LYS A 205 22.71 -2.63 2.49
N ARG A 206 23.37 -3.60 1.83
CA ARG A 206 24.82 -3.84 2.02
C ARG A 206 25.70 -2.72 1.48
N THR A 207 25.23 -1.94 0.52
CA THR A 207 25.99 -0.77 0.01
C THR A 207 25.92 0.45 0.94
N GLY A 208 25.04 0.43 1.94
CA GLY A 208 24.73 1.57 2.81
C GLY A 208 23.86 2.65 2.15
N CYS A 209 23.37 2.41 0.93
CA CYS A 209 22.44 3.26 0.22
C CYS A 209 21.09 3.34 0.95
N LYS A 210 20.42 4.49 0.87
CA LYS A 210 19.06 4.65 1.40
C LYS A 210 18.03 4.00 0.47
N LEU A 211 17.07 3.28 1.06
CA LEU A 211 16.07 2.54 0.33
C LEU A 211 14.67 3.10 0.62
N ILE A 212 13.99 3.52 -0.44
CA ILE A 212 12.56 3.85 -0.44
C ILE A 212 11.81 2.68 -1.07
N ALA A 213 10.80 2.14 -0.38
CA ALA A 213 9.92 1.12 -0.91
C ALA A 213 8.56 1.73 -1.31
N ILE A 214 8.07 1.38 -2.49
CA ILE A 214 6.69 1.64 -2.93
C ILE A 214 5.98 0.28 -3.00
N THR A 215 4.98 0.06 -2.13
CA THR A 215 4.33 -1.25 -1.96
C THR A 215 2.89 -1.10 -1.47
N SER A 216 2.11 -2.19 -1.43
CA SER A 216 0.78 -2.20 -0.83
C SER A 216 0.84 -2.09 0.70
N TYR A 217 -0.29 -1.72 1.31
CA TYR A 217 -0.41 -1.60 2.77
C TYR A 217 -0.61 -2.97 3.44
N THR A 218 0.27 -3.92 3.09
CA THR A 218 0.30 -5.24 3.72
C THR A 218 1.61 -5.44 4.45
N LYS A 219 1.60 -6.32 5.45
CA LYS A 219 2.85 -6.75 6.09
C LYS A 219 3.63 -7.57 5.06
N ASN A 220 4.74 -7.05 4.58
CA ASN A 220 5.55 -7.68 3.54
C ASN A 220 7.04 -7.65 3.86
N SER A 221 7.80 -8.46 3.12
CA SER A 221 9.23 -8.65 3.35
C SER A 221 10.07 -7.45 2.88
N LEU A 222 9.65 -6.74 1.83
CA LEU A 222 10.34 -5.55 1.32
C LEU A 222 10.39 -4.44 2.38
N SER A 223 9.30 -4.26 3.13
CA SER A 223 9.19 -3.23 4.17
C SER A 223 10.26 -3.33 5.26
N LYS A 224 10.80 -4.54 5.49
CA LYS A 224 11.86 -4.75 6.51
C LYS A 224 13.22 -4.13 6.11
N PHE A 225 13.43 -3.88 4.82
CA PHE A 225 14.66 -3.31 4.29
C PHE A 225 14.58 -1.80 4.10
N ALA A 226 13.37 -1.24 3.99
CA ALA A 226 13.17 0.15 3.64
C ALA A 226 13.50 1.11 4.77
N ASP A 227 14.16 2.23 4.44
CA ASP A 227 14.31 3.38 5.33
C ASP A 227 13.02 4.23 5.32
N VAL A 228 12.34 4.29 4.17
CA VAL A 228 11.04 4.95 3.99
C VAL A 228 10.13 4.03 3.19
N ILE A 229 8.86 3.92 3.61
CA ILE A 229 7.85 3.15 2.91
C ILE A 229 6.74 4.11 2.46
N LEU A 230 6.43 4.07 1.17
CA LEU A 230 5.28 4.73 0.58
C LEU A 230 4.27 3.66 0.14
N TYR A 231 3.05 3.79 0.63
CA TYR A 231 2.00 2.84 0.30
C TYR A 231 1.18 3.28 -0.90
N THR A 232 0.79 2.31 -1.72
CA THR A 232 -0.14 2.50 -2.83
C THR A 232 -1.27 1.49 -2.74
N VAL A 233 -2.41 1.84 -3.30
CA VAL A 233 -3.59 0.97 -3.40
C VAL A 233 -3.89 0.75 -4.86
N SER A 234 -4.07 -0.51 -5.24
CA SER A 234 -4.56 -0.90 -6.56
C SER A 234 -5.62 -1.98 -6.38
N ALA A 235 -6.67 -1.96 -7.18
CA ALA A 235 -7.59 -3.08 -7.30
C ALA A 235 -6.95 -4.09 -8.26
N GLU A 236 -6.18 -5.05 -7.72
CA GLU A 236 -5.74 -6.19 -8.53
C GLU A 236 -6.94 -7.07 -8.84
N THR A 237 -7.28 -7.18 -10.11
CA THR A 237 -8.26 -8.16 -10.63
C THR A 237 -7.53 -9.12 -11.56
N MET A 238 -8.12 -10.30 -11.82
CA MET A 238 -7.55 -11.29 -12.77
C MET A 238 -7.31 -10.71 -14.19
N ILE A 239 -7.96 -9.60 -14.53
CA ILE A 239 -7.81 -8.88 -15.81
C ILE A 239 -6.73 -7.80 -15.72
N ARG A 240 -6.26 -7.48 -14.52
CA ARG A 240 -5.35 -6.38 -14.22
C ARG A 240 -4.26 -6.88 -13.27
N SER A 241 -3.16 -7.36 -13.86
CA SER A 241 -1.92 -7.45 -13.10
C SER A 241 -1.46 -6.03 -12.81
N GLY A 242 -1.38 -5.67 -11.54
CA GLY A 242 -0.97 -4.35 -11.06
C GLY A 242 0.41 -3.95 -11.49
#